data_b3e003772235d4a56af2f6ff96070226
#
_entry.id   b3e003772235d4a56af2f6ff96070226
#
_cell.length_a   1.000
_cell.length_b   1.000
_cell.length_c   1.000
_cell.angle_alpha   90.00
_cell.angle_beta   90.00
_cell.angle_gamma   90.00
#
_symmetry.space_group_name_H-M   'P 1'
#
loop_
_entity.id
_entity.type
_entity.pdbx_description
1 polymer ?
#
loop_
_entity_poly.entity_id
_entity_poly.type
_entity_poly.pdbx_seq_one_letter_code
_entity_poly.pdbx_strand_id
1 'polypeptide(L)'
;MTNDSFSIRLREARLMMGLSMDKLVGRTNGAITKQSISRYEKGIMRPKRDALQAIAKALNISEAYFNGTNIKIDVPMLRTTSNGKLSEDEMQALESKLSFWAEQYLAKEKEAGFPTQFKNPVKGTRVSTLEDAIQASSLLREMWHCGDGPIASILRLLERKGIMILAATLPEYVFGMSTWADKKHPLM
;
A
#
# COMPACT_ATOMS: atom_id res chain seq x y z
N MET A 1 15.47 2.66 -20.06
CA MET A 1 14.39 1.65 -20.03
C MET A 1 13.17 2.34 -19.44
N THR A 2 12.18 2.63 -20.26
CA THR A 2 10.91 3.20 -19.81
C THR A 2 10.23 2.14 -18.94
N ASN A 3 10.16 2.36 -17.63
CA ASN A 3 9.42 1.53 -16.71
C ASN A 3 7.95 1.69 -17.09
N ASP A 4 7.45 0.80 -17.96
CA ASP A 4 6.07 0.80 -18.41
C ASP A 4 5.17 0.50 -17.20
N SER A 5 4.18 1.35 -16.93
CA SER A 5 3.27 1.19 -15.79
C SER A 5 2.66 -0.22 -15.76
N PHE A 6 2.38 -0.82 -16.92
CA PHE A 6 1.89 -2.18 -17.04
C PHE A 6 2.83 -3.22 -16.42
N SER A 7 4.13 -3.15 -16.70
CA SER A 7 5.12 -4.14 -16.24
C SER A 7 5.25 -4.16 -14.72
N ILE A 8 5.26 -2.95 -14.13
CA ILE A 8 5.28 -2.78 -12.67
C ILE A 8 4.00 -3.35 -12.06
N ARG A 9 2.85 -2.97 -12.58
CA ARG A 9 1.54 -3.38 -12.07
C ARG A 9 1.30 -4.89 -12.20
N LEU A 10 1.77 -5.51 -13.26
CA LEU A 10 1.71 -6.98 -13.40
C LEU A 10 2.52 -7.67 -12.31
N ARG A 11 3.75 -7.22 -12.07
CA ARG A 11 4.59 -7.77 -11.02
C ARG A 11 3.98 -7.55 -9.64
N GLU A 12 3.49 -6.36 -9.35
CA GLU A 12 2.82 -6.02 -8.09
C GLU A 12 1.59 -6.89 -7.86
N ALA A 13 0.71 -7.03 -8.85
CA ALA A 13 -0.48 -7.87 -8.74
C ALA A 13 -0.14 -9.34 -8.47
N ARG A 14 0.90 -9.87 -9.14
CA ARG A 14 1.37 -11.23 -8.88
C ARG A 14 1.91 -11.40 -7.46
N LEU A 15 2.74 -10.47 -6.99
CA LEU A 15 3.32 -10.50 -5.65
C LEU A 15 2.24 -10.30 -4.56
N MET A 16 1.30 -9.39 -4.80
CA MET A 16 0.15 -9.17 -3.91
C MET A 16 -0.65 -10.46 -3.67
N MET A 17 -0.76 -11.31 -4.70
CA MET A 17 -1.42 -12.60 -4.61
C MET A 17 -0.51 -13.73 -4.08
N GLY A 18 0.74 -13.43 -3.70
CA GLY A 18 1.71 -14.42 -3.23
C GLY A 18 2.08 -15.46 -4.28
N LEU A 19 2.03 -15.09 -5.58
CA LEU A 19 2.26 -16.03 -6.67
C LEU A 19 3.69 -15.95 -7.22
N SER A 20 4.34 -17.11 -7.36
CA SER A 20 5.51 -17.21 -8.26
C SER A 20 5.07 -17.12 -9.71
N MET A 21 5.99 -16.86 -10.62
CA MET A 21 5.68 -16.87 -12.07
C MET A 21 5.09 -18.22 -12.51
N ASP A 22 5.62 -19.33 -11.99
CA ASP A 22 5.12 -20.68 -12.31
C ASP A 22 3.70 -20.91 -11.82
N LYS A 23 3.37 -20.43 -10.61
CA LYS A 23 2.02 -20.48 -10.07
C LYS A 23 1.05 -19.62 -10.90
N LEU A 24 1.50 -18.45 -11.39
CA LEU A 24 0.68 -17.61 -12.27
C LEU A 24 0.43 -18.31 -13.62
N VAL A 25 1.46 -18.93 -14.22
CA VAL A 25 1.30 -19.77 -15.44
C VAL A 25 0.25 -20.84 -15.23
N GLY A 26 0.32 -21.59 -14.12
CA GLY A 26 -0.65 -22.62 -13.80
C GLY A 26 -2.10 -22.09 -13.75
N ARG A 27 -2.30 -20.89 -13.19
CA ARG A 27 -3.64 -20.26 -13.12
C ARG A 27 -4.16 -19.75 -14.47
N THR A 28 -3.29 -19.55 -15.45
CA THR A 28 -3.72 -19.18 -16.83
C THR A 28 -4.10 -20.38 -17.71
N ASN A 29 -4.11 -21.60 -17.14
CA ASN A 29 -4.40 -22.83 -17.86
C ASN A 29 -3.56 -22.99 -19.14
N GLY A 30 -2.30 -22.62 -19.10
CA GLY A 30 -1.36 -22.73 -20.22
C GLY A 30 -1.52 -21.67 -21.31
N ALA A 31 -2.38 -20.68 -21.13
CA ALA A 31 -2.52 -19.56 -22.07
C ALA A 31 -1.26 -18.70 -22.19
N ILE A 32 -0.38 -18.74 -21.18
CA ILE A 32 0.83 -17.92 -21.11
C ILE A 32 1.99 -18.76 -20.58
N THR A 33 3.19 -18.50 -21.08
CA THR A 33 4.41 -19.14 -20.61
C THR A 33 5.12 -18.30 -19.53
N LYS A 34 5.94 -18.94 -18.71
CA LYS A 34 6.81 -18.24 -17.72
C LYS A 34 7.72 -17.21 -18.40
N GLN A 35 8.26 -17.55 -19.56
CA GLN A 35 9.09 -16.64 -20.32
C GLN A 35 8.32 -15.39 -20.79
N SER A 36 7.06 -15.54 -21.17
CA SER A 36 6.18 -14.41 -21.53
C SER A 36 5.94 -13.51 -20.32
N ILE A 37 5.59 -14.08 -19.16
CA ILE A 37 5.40 -13.32 -17.93
C ILE A 37 6.66 -12.54 -17.57
N SER A 38 7.83 -13.19 -17.61
CA SER A 38 9.12 -12.54 -17.35
C SER A 38 9.39 -11.36 -18.29
N ARG A 39 9.07 -11.50 -19.58
CA ARG A 39 9.24 -10.42 -20.56
C ARG A 39 8.23 -9.28 -20.33
N TYR A 40 7.00 -9.59 -19.93
CA TYR A 40 5.99 -8.60 -19.58
C TYR A 40 6.40 -7.80 -18.34
N GLU A 41 6.85 -8.47 -17.28
CA GLU A 41 7.30 -7.81 -16.04
C GLU A 41 8.58 -6.97 -16.21
N LYS A 42 9.41 -7.32 -17.20
CA LYS A 42 10.61 -6.53 -17.57
C LYS A 42 10.31 -5.38 -18.54
N GLY A 43 9.06 -5.23 -18.98
CA GLY A 43 8.70 -4.21 -19.98
C GLY A 43 9.28 -4.46 -21.38
N ILE A 44 9.75 -5.68 -21.67
CA ILE A 44 10.32 -6.04 -22.98
C ILE A 44 9.24 -6.18 -24.03
N MET A 45 8.04 -6.61 -23.62
CA MET A 45 6.87 -6.74 -24.49
C MET A 45 5.58 -6.56 -23.70
N ARG A 46 4.51 -6.22 -24.40
CA ARG A 46 3.14 -6.17 -23.83
C ARG A 46 2.32 -7.40 -24.26
N PRO A 47 1.42 -7.90 -23.40
CA PRO A 47 0.52 -8.97 -23.79
C PRO A 47 -0.47 -8.47 -24.83
N LYS A 48 -0.88 -9.38 -25.73
CA LYS A 48 -2.07 -9.19 -26.56
C LYS A 48 -3.32 -9.30 -25.69
N ARG A 49 -4.48 -8.90 -26.23
CA ARG A 49 -5.75 -8.85 -25.50
C ARG A 49 -6.08 -10.16 -24.79
N ASP A 50 -5.98 -11.29 -25.49
CA ASP A 50 -6.33 -12.60 -24.91
C ASP A 50 -5.41 -12.98 -23.74
N ALA A 51 -4.11 -12.68 -23.88
CA ALA A 51 -3.11 -12.89 -22.82
C ALA A 51 -3.39 -11.95 -21.63
N LEU A 52 -3.76 -10.69 -21.88
CA LEU A 52 -4.13 -9.74 -20.84
C LEU A 52 -5.35 -10.21 -20.06
N GLN A 53 -6.38 -10.69 -20.75
CA GLN A 53 -7.59 -11.24 -20.14
C GLN A 53 -7.28 -12.48 -19.28
N ALA A 54 -6.44 -13.38 -19.79
CA ALA A 54 -6.02 -14.56 -19.06
C ALA A 54 -5.26 -14.19 -17.77
N ILE A 55 -4.36 -13.18 -17.82
CA ILE A 55 -3.65 -12.65 -16.65
C ILE A 55 -4.62 -12.03 -15.66
N ALA A 56 -5.49 -11.13 -16.11
CA ALA A 56 -6.47 -10.44 -15.27
C ALA A 56 -7.37 -11.45 -14.51
N LYS A 57 -7.88 -12.44 -15.22
CA LYS A 57 -8.68 -13.54 -14.65
C LYS A 57 -7.88 -14.37 -13.64
N ALA A 58 -6.64 -14.74 -13.96
CA ALA A 58 -5.78 -15.53 -13.10
C ALA A 58 -5.40 -14.80 -11.79
N LEU A 59 -5.32 -13.47 -11.84
CA LEU A 59 -5.02 -12.59 -10.71
C LEU A 59 -6.29 -12.08 -9.99
N ASN A 60 -7.48 -12.36 -10.52
CA ASN A 60 -8.77 -11.88 -10.02
C ASN A 60 -8.82 -10.34 -9.89
N ILE A 61 -8.33 -9.65 -10.92
CA ILE A 61 -8.34 -8.19 -11.01
C ILE A 61 -8.92 -7.75 -12.35
N SER A 62 -9.38 -6.50 -12.44
CA SER A 62 -9.88 -5.94 -13.70
C SER A 62 -8.74 -5.62 -14.67
N GLU A 63 -8.98 -5.70 -15.98
CA GLU A 63 -8.02 -5.25 -17.00
C GLU A 63 -7.66 -3.75 -16.83
N ALA A 64 -8.62 -2.95 -16.36
CA ALA A 64 -8.42 -1.52 -16.10
C ALA A 64 -7.31 -1.25 -15.06
N TYR A 65 -7.09 -2.18 -14.13
CA TYR A 65 -6.01 -2.09 -13.15
C TYR A 65 -4.65 -1.85 -13.82
N PHE A 66 -4.36 -2.52 -14.93
CA PHE A 66 -3.07 -2.42 -15.60
C PHE A 66 -2.82 -1.07 -16.30
N ASN A 67 -3.86 -0.25 -16.45
CA ASN A 67 -3.78 1.10 -17.04
C ASN A 67 -3.79 2.22 -15.98
N GLY A 68 -3.89 1.88 -14.69
CA GLY A 68 -3.93 2.84 -13.60
C GLY A 68 -2.57 3.51 -13.33
N THR A 69 -2.57 4.48 -12.44
CA THR A 69 -1.36 5.14 -11.93
C THR A 69 -0.78 4.33 -10.79
N ASN A 70 0.54 4.16 -10.79
CA ASN A 70 1.23 3.48 -9.70
C ASN A 70 1.42 4.44 -8.53
N ILE A 71 0.85 4.12 -7.38
CA ILE A 71 1.11 4.83 -6.14
C ILE A 71 2.38 4.27 -5.52
N LYS A 72 3.36 5.14 -5.35
CA LYS A 72 4.63 4.76 -4.73
C LYS A 72 4.48 4.69 -3.22
N ILE A 73 4.77 3.54 -2.65
CA ILE A 73 4.85 3.36 -1.20
C ILE A 73 6.28 3.59 -0.74
N ASP A 74 6.48 4.42 0.26
CA ASP A 74 7.77 4.54 0.94
C ASP A 74 8.01 3.27 1.77
N VAL A 75 9.27 2.98 2.11
CA VAL A 75 9.60 1.79 2.90
C VAL A 75 8.80 1.79 4.21
N PRO A 76 7.98 0.76 4.47
CA PRO A 76 7.15 0.72 5.67
C PRO A 76 7.99 0.64 6.95
N MET A 77 7.63 1.46 7.93
CA MET A 77 8.14 1.34 9.28
C MET A 77 7.30 0.30 10.02
N LEU A 78 7.90 -0.85 10.31
CA LEU A 78 7.23 -1.95 11.00
C LEU A 78 7.42 -1.85 12.51
N ARG A 79 6.34 -2.12 13.24
CA ARG A 79 6.38 -2.36 14.68
C ARG A 79 6.39 -3.87 14.90
N THR A 80 7.55 -4.40 15.26
CA THR A 80 7.77 -5.85 15.41
C THR A 80 8.24 -6.22 16.80
N THR A 81 8.18 -7.53 17.14
CA THR A 81 8.99 -8.07 18.26
C THR A 81 10.47 -7.95 17.95
N SER A 82 11.32 -8.03 18.96
CA SER A 82 12.77 -7.83 18.88
C SER A 82 13.49 -8.69 17.82
N ASN A 83 12.91 -9.82 17.44
CA ASN A 83 13.52 -10.78 16.48
C ASN A 83 12.73 -10.92 15.17
N GLY A 84 11.64 -10.16 14.99
CA GLY A 84 10.78 -10.27 13.80
C GLY A 84 11.29 -9.38 12.67
N LYS A 85 11.62 -9.98 11.51
CA LYS A 85 11.91 -9.27 10.26
C LYS A 85 11.17 -9.93 9.12
N LEU A 86 10.55 -9.13 8.27
CA LEU A 86 10.03 -9.62 7.00
C LEU A 86 11.20 -9.92 6.05
N SER A 87 11.10 -11.01 5.31
CA SER A 87 11.98 -11.26 4.16
C SER A 87 11.77 -10.20 3.08
N GLU A 88 12.72 -10.08 2.15
CA GLU A 88 12.59 -9.16 1.02
C GLU A 88 11.33 -9.44 0.18
N ASP A 89 11.00 -10.71 -0.04
CA ASP A 89 9.80 -11.11 -0.78
C ASP A 89 8.50 -10.74 -0.04
N GLU A 90 8.45 -10.94 1.29
CA GLU A 90 7.31 -10.55 2.11
C GLU A 90 7.14 -9.03 2.16
N MET A 91 8.24 -8.28 2.27
CA MET A 91 8.22 -6.82 2.23
C MET A 91 7.71 -6.33 0.87
N GLN A 92 8.22 -6.88 -0.23
CA GLN A 92 7.78 -6.50 -1.57
C GLN A 92 6.31 -6.85 -1.83
N ALA A 93 5.83 -7.99 -1.31
CA ALA A 93 4.42 -8.36 -1.37
C ALA A 93 3.55 -7.40 -0.55
N LEU A 94 4.03 -6.97 0.63
CA LEU A 94 3.35 -5.99 1.46
C LEU A 94 3.26 -4.63 0.75
N GLU A 95 4.37 -4.10 0.25
CA GLU A 95 4.39 -2.84 -0.51
C GLU A 95 3.43 -2.87 -1.70
N SER A 96 3.38 -3.98 -2.43
CA SER A 96 2.46 -4.16 -3.56
C SER A 96 0.99 -4.12 -3.12
N LYS A 97 0.66 -4.75 -1.98
CA LYS A 97 -0.70 -4.69 -1.39
C LYS A 97 -1.06 -3.28 -0.97
N LEU A 98 -0.13 -2.57 -0.34
CA LEU A 98 -0.32 -1.19 0.11
C LEU A 98 -0.54 -0.24 -1.07
N SER A 99 0.26 -0.37 -2.13
CA SER A 99 0.12 0.42 -3.36
C SER A 99 -1.26 0.24 -3.99
N PHE A 100 -1.67 -1.03 -4.17
CA PHE A 100 -3.00 -1.34 -4.71
C PHE A 100 -4.13 -0.80 -3.85
N TRP A 101 -4.06 -1.01 -2.52
CA TRP A 101 -5.10 -0.55 -1.61
C TRP A 101 -5.18 0.98 -1.57
N ALA A 102 -4.03 1.68 -1.49
CA ALA A 102 -3.98 3.13 -1.49
C ALA A 102 -4.58 3.73 -2.78
N GLU A 103 -4.31 3.11 -3.93
CA GLU A 103 -4.92 3.51 -5.20
C GLU A 103 -6.46 3.40 -5.15
N GLN A 104 -6.97 2.27 -4.68
CA GLN A 104 -8.42 2.06 -4.56
C GLN A 104 -9.05 3.04 -3.57
N TYR A 105 -8.38 3.29 -2.44
CA TYR A 105 -8.86 4.23 -1.43
C TYR A 105 -8.95 5.65 -2.00
N LEU A 106 -7.87 6.15 -2.59
CA LEU A 106 -7.82 7.51 -3.16
C LEU A 106 -8.77 7.69 -4.35
N ALA A 107 -8.97 6.65 -5.15
CA ALA A 107 -9.95 6.68 -6.24
C ALA A 107 -11.38 6.84 -5.69
N LYS A 108 -11.73 6.12 -4.63
CA LYS A 108 -13.04 6.21 -3.97
C LYS A 108 -13.25 7.56 -3.27
N GLU A 109 -12.23 8.08 -2.59
CA GLU A 109 -12.31 9.43 -1.99
C GLU A 109 -12.59 10.50 -3.05
N LYS A 110 -11.91 10.41 -4.19
CA LYS A 110 -12.12 11.33 -5.31
C LYS A 110 -13.54 11.20 -5.90
N GLU A 111 -14.02 9.98 -6.08
CA GLU A 111 -15.38 9.70 -6.57
C GLU A 111 -16.45 10.22 -5.60
N ALA A 112 -16.23 10.05 -4.31
CA ALA A 112 -17.13 10.54 -3.25
C ALA A 112 -17.14 12.08 -3.13
N GLY A 113 -16.19 12.77 -3.76
CA GLY A 113 -16.09 14.24 -3.71
C GLY A 113 -15.55 14.80 -2.40
N PHE A 114 -14.96 13.98 -1.55
CA PHE A 114 -14.41 14.37 -0.23
C PHE A 114 -12.93 14.01 -0.09
N PRO A 115 -12.04 14.52 -0.98
CA PRO A 115 -10.62 14.22 -0.84
C PRO A 115 -10.09 14.81 0.47
N THR A 116 -9.57 13.95 1.33
CA THR A 116 -8.99 14.35 2.62
C THR A 116 -7.52 14.69 2.44
N GLN A 117 -7.08 15.80 3.01
CA GLN A 117 -5.68 16.19 2.99
C GLN A 117 -5.10 16.15 4.39
N PHE A 118 -4.11 15.30 4.60
CA PHE A 118 -3.38 15.26 5.85
C PHE A 118 -2.56 16.53 6.07
N LYS A 119 -2.75 17.14 7.23
CA LYS A 119 -1.92 18.24 7.73
C LYS A 119 -1.27 17.79 9.03
N ASN A 120 0.06 17.70 9.03
CA ASN A 120 0.79 17.32 10.24
C ASN A 120 0.85 18.50 11.22
N PRO A 121 0.14 18.47 12.35
CA PRO A 121 0.09 19.59 13.30
C PRO A 121 1.37 19.72 14.13
N VAL A 122 2.14 18.65 14.22
CA VAL A 122 3.42 18.62 14.97
C VAL A 122 4.64 18.63 14.04
N LYS A 123 4.46 19.10 12.79
CA LYS A 123 5.56 19.20 11.85
C LYS A 123 6.67 20.11 12.39
N GLY A 124 7.90 19.59 12.43
CA GLY A 124 9.06 20.32 12.94
C GLY A 124 9.27 20.21 14.44
N THR A 125 8.34 19.61 15.19
CA THR A 125 8.55 19.33 16.62
C THR A 125 9.59 18.21 16.76
N ARG A 126 10.67 18.52 17.46
CA ARG A 126 11.70 17.53 17.78
C ARG A 126 11.30 16.78 19.06
N VAL A 127 11.28 15.47 19.01
CA VAL A 127 10.98 14.59 20.15
C VAL A 127 12.24 13.79 20.45
N SER A 128 12.89 14.10 21.58
CA SER A 128 14.12 13.44 22.02
C SER A 128 13.98 12.80 23.40
N THR A 129 13.03 13.26 24.19
CA THR A 129 12.76 12.81 25.55
C THR A 129 11.30 12.38 25.70
N LEU A 130 10.98 11.73 26.82
CA LEU A 130 9.60 11.40 27.17
C LEU A 130 8.76 12.67 27.37
N GLU A 131 9.35 13.69 27.97
CA GLU A 131 8.68 14.98 28.16
C GLU A 131 8.30 15.64 26.84
N ASP A 132 9.22 15.65 25.87
CA ASP A 132 8.93 16.15 24.52
C ASP A 132 7.76 15.38 23.87
N ALA A 133 7.69 14.06 24.07
CA ALA A 133 6.61 13.23 23.55
C ALA A 133 5.25 13.57 24.19
N ILE A 134 5.24 13.82 25.51
CA ILE A 134 4.04 14.24 26.24
C ILE A 134 3.58 15.61 25.73
N GLN A 135 4.47 16.57 25.58
CA GLN A 135 4.14 17.89 25.04
C GLN A 135 3.63 17.83 23.62
N ALA A 136 4.29 17.05 22.75
CA ALA A 136 3.85 16.85 21.36
C ALA A 136 2.46 16.19 21.29
N SER A 137 2.16 15.24 22.18
CA SER A 137 0.85 14.58 22.24
C SER A 137 -0.25 15.55 22.71
N SER A 138 0.06 16.42 23.68
CA SER A 138 -0.85 17.46 24.17
C SER A 138 -1.16 18.47 23.07
N LEU A 139 -0.14 18.95 22.38
CA LEU A 139 -0.29 19.85 21.23
C LEU A 139 -1.14 19.20 20.11
N LEU A 140 -0.89 17.92 19.83
CA LEU A 140 -1.67 17.17 18.83
C LEU A 140 -3.15 17.09 19.22
N ARG A 141 -3.45 16.80 20.49
CA ARG A 141 -4.82 16.73 21.00
C ARG A 141 -5.55 18.08 20.90
N GLU A 142 -4.85 19.16 21.24
CA GLU A 142 -5.36 20.53 21.10
C GLU A 142 -5.68 20.87 19.64
N MET A 143 -4.71 20.71 18.74
CA MET A 143 -4.83 21.00 17.30
C MET A 143 -5.90 20.15 16.61
N TRP A 144 -6.16 18.96 17.10
CA TRP A 144 -7.19 18.06 16.57
C TRP A 144 -8.53 18.18 17.28
N HIS A 145 -8.61 19.03 18.32
CA HIS A 145 -9.79 19.24 19.14
C HIS A 145 -10.31 17.94 19.78
N CYS A 146 -9.37 17.16 20.34
CA CYS A 146 -9.70 15.87 20.95
C CYS A 146 -10.23 16.00 22.39
N GLY A 147 -10.03 17.15 23.05
CA GLY A 147 -10.30 17.34 24.48
C GLY A 147 -9.38 16.49 25.36
N ASP A 148 -9.65 16.49 26.67
CA ASP A 148 -8.82 15.79 27.67
C ASP A 148 -9.31 14.37 27.95
N GLY A 149 -10.52 14.03 27.53
CA GLY A 149 -11.14 12.73 27.76
C GLY A 149 -10.69 11.64 26.77
N PRO A 150 -11.19 10.42 26.94
CA PRO A 150 -10.93 9.32 26.02
C PRO A 150 -11.41 9.62 24.60
N ILE A 151 -10.66 9.19 23.60
CA ILE A 151 -11.06 9.30 22.19
C ILE A 151 -12.01 8.15 21.87
N ALA A 152 -13.27 8.46 21.51
CA ALA A 152 -14.31 7.46 21.25
C ALA A 152 -13.93 6.46 20.15
N SER A 153 -13.25 6.90 19.09
CA SER A 153 -12.74 6.05 18.02
C SER A 153 -11.49 6.67 17.42
N ILE A 154 -10.35 6.06 17.70
CA ILE A 154 -9.07 6.50 17.14
C ILE A 154 -9.04 6.32 15.62
N LEU A 155 -9.60 5.23 15.10
CA LEU A 155 -9.63 4.96 13.65
C LEU A 155 -10.38 6.06 12.92
N ARG A 156 -11.61 6.39 13.34
CA ARG A 156 -12.39 7.47 12.73
C ARG A 156 -11.75 8.85 12.88
N LEU A 157 -11.02 9.09 13.98
CA LEU A 157 -10.28 10.33 14.15
C LEU A 157 -9.18 10.43 13.10
N LEU A 158 -8.35 9.39 12.96
CA LEU A 158 -7.23 9.34 12.01
C LEU A 158 -7.71 9.49 10.56
N GLU A 159 -8.76 8.76 10.17
CA GLU A 159 -9.37 8.87 8.84
C GLU A 159 -9.86 10.29 8.55
N ARG A 160 -10.58 10.92 9.48
CA ARG A 160 -11.03 12.32 9.34
C ARG A 160 -9.87 13.32 9.24
N LYS A 161 -8.69 12.97 9.73
CA LYS A 161 -7.48 13.80 9.62
C LYS A 161 -6.65 13.47 8.36
N GLY A 162 -7.17 12.62 7.48
CA GLY A 162 -6.53 12.28 6.20
C GLY A 162 -5.44 11.22 6.31
N ILE A 163 -5.50 10.38 7.35
CA ILE A 163 -4.64 9.21 7.49
C ILE A 163 -5.40 7.98 6.99
N MET A 164 -4.87 7.32 5.99
CA MET A 164 -5.46 6.09 5.47
C MET A 164 -5.22 4.94 6.46
N ILE A 165 -6.28 4.23 6.82
CA ILE A 165 -6.20 3.09 7.75
C ILE A 165 -6.51 1.80 7.01
N LEU A 166 -5.58 0.85 7.06
CA LEU A 166 -5.72 -0.47 6.48
C LEU A 166 -5.66 -1.55 7.56
N ALA A 167 -6.75 -2.29 7.74
CA ALA A 167 -6.73 -3.52 8.51
C ALA A 167 -6.23 -4.68 7.65
N ALA A 168 -5.10 -5.26 8.01
CA ALA A 168 -4.47 -6.35 7.27
C ALA A 168 -4.04 -7.49 8.20
N THR A 169 -4.09 -8.72 7.70
CA THR A 169 -3.48 -9.85 8.38
C THR A 169 -1.97 -9.82 8.11
N LEU A 170 -1.22 -9.68 9.17
CA LEU A 170 0.24 -9.66 9.17
C LEU A 170 0.78 -10.87 9.96
N PRO A 171 2.06 -11.26 9.81
CA PRO A 171 2.68 -12.24 10.67
C PRO A 171 2.54 -11.88 12.16
N GLU A 172 2.44 -12.89 13.04
CA GLU A 172 2.20 -12.69 14.47
C GLU A 172 3.22 -11.79 15.18
N TYR A 173 4.43 -11.71 14.63
CA TYR A 173 5.49 -10.83 15.16
C TYR A 173 5.40 -9.38 14.67
N VAL A 174 4.44 -9.03 13.81
CA VAL A 174 4.22 -7.67 13.30
C VAL A 174 2.92 -7.11 13.87
N PHE A 175 3.03 -6.11 14.73
CA PHE A 175 1.88 -5.51 15.44
C PHE A 175 1.25 -4.35 14.69
N GLY A 176 1.94 -3.82 13.71
CA GLY A 176 1.46 -2.70 12.92
C GLY A 176 2.56 -2.12 12.05
N MET A 177 2.16 -1.15 11.24
CA MET A 177 3.08 -0.44 10.36
C MET A 177 2.63 0.99 10.14
N SER A 178 3.54 1.82 9.65
CA SER A 178 3.23 3.12 9.10
C SER A 178 4.10 3.40 7.88
N THR A 179 3.54 4.08 6.90
CA THR A 179 4.25 4.46 5.67
C THR A 179 3.59 5.69 5.03
N TRP A 180 4.11 6.10 3.88
CA TRP A 180 3.55 7.16 3.06
C TRP A 180 3.29 6.65 1.65
N ALA A 181 2.13 7.01 1.10
CA ALA A 181 1.82 6.86 -0.30
C ALA A 181 2.11 8.19 -1.02
N ASP A 182 2.95 8.14 -2.08
CA ASP A 182 3.42 9.28 -2.87
C ASP A 182 3.99 10.44 -2.01
N LYS A 183 4.55 10.13 -0.83
CA LYS A 183 5.06 11.11 0.16
C LYS A 183 4.05 12.16 0.62
N LYS A 184 2.76 11.92 0.37
CA LYS A 184 1.67 12.88 0.65
C LYS A 184 0.61 12.29 1.56
N HIS A 185 0.31 11.02 1.41
CA HIS A 185 -0.79 10.37 2.09
C HIS A 185 -0.24 9.39 3.13
N PRO A 186 -0.33 9.70 4.43
CA PRO A 186 0.09 8.76 5.48
C PRO A 186 -0.85 7.57 5.53
N LEU A 187 -0.27 6.38 5.75
CA LEU A 187 -0.96 5.10 5.81
C LEU A 187 -0.51 4.34 7.05
N MET A 188 -1.45 3.77 7.79
CA MET A 188 -1.23 2.94 8.98
C MET A 188 -2.01 1.64 8.88
#